data_a4e71039c23ff1066e46ff0951ec9189
#
_entry.id   a4e71039c23ff1066e46ff0951ec9189
#
_cell.length_a   1.000
_cell.length_b   1.000
_cell.length_c   1.000
_cell.angle_alpha   90.00
_cell.angle_beta   90.00
_cell.angle_gamma   90.00
#
_symmetry.space_group_name_H-M   'P 1'
#
loop_
_entity.id
_entity.type
_entity.pdbx_description
1 polymer ?
#
loop_
_entity_poly.entity_id
_entity_poly.type
_entity_poly.pdbx_seq_one_letter_code
_entity_poly.pdbx_strand_id
1 'polypeptide(L)'
;METTLKFDRVILTKELNERLKQVGDVFEIANIFDGSFLLRDAKTKLAIGTVSFEDFEKHFVHEENFKGWTNWQRFNGYDGQNDCMYRTNGKKVQVKFLTDKVRAESCCHKENEFNLAFGLQSAYLRCLNKALEIKKKKCEEELKKIEMEIIDNERIIQKMINSLPV
;
A
#
# COMPACT_ATOMS: atom_id res chain seq x y z
N MET A 1 30.75 -28.46 0.14
CA MET A 1 29.34 -28.24 -0.23
C MET A 1 28.61 -27.76 1.00
N GLU A 2 28.40 -26.44 1.12
CA GLU A 2 27.57 -25.88 2.19
C GLU A 2 26.13 -26.22 1.86
N THR A 3 25.55 -27.15 2.63
CA THR A 3 24.12 -27.41 2.60
C THR A 3 23.44 -26.19 3.23
N THR A 4 23.02 -25.24 2.42
CA THR A 4 22.18 -24.13 2.88
C THR A 4 20.89 -24.73 3.40
N LEU A 5 20.73 -24.77 4.72
CA LEU A 5 19.46 -25.16 5.36
C LEU A 5 18.37 -24.21 4.84
N LYS A 6 17.50 -24.73 4.01
CA LYS A 6 16.37 -23.96 3.50
C LYS A 6 15.32 -23.92 4.62
N PHE A 7 15.23 -22.77 5.30
CA PHE A 7 14.22 -22.58 6.32
C PHE A 7 12.86 -22.36 5.67
N ASP A 8 11.83 -22.94 6.26
CA ASP A 8 10.45 -22.72 5.82
C ASP A 8 10.07 -21.26 6.06
N ARG A 9 9.63 -20.59 5.00
CA ARG A 9 9.18 -19.21 5.05
C ARG A 9 7.68 -19.15 5.21
N VAL A 10 7.24 -18.24 6.07
CA VAL A 10 5.82 -18.06 6.42
C VAL A 10 5.44 -16.60 6.37
N ILE A 11 4.19 -16.34 6.03
CA ILE A 11 3.63 -15.00 5.92
C ILE A 11 2.62 -14.79 7.05
N LEU A 12 2.74 -13.66 7.76
CA LEU A 12 1.75 -13.24 8.72
C LEU A 12 0.48 -12.77 7.98
N THR A 13 -0.64 -13.40 8.23
CA THR A 13 -1.93 -13.10 7.58
C THR A 13 -2.89 -12.33 8.47
N LYS A 14 -2.68 -12.35 9.80
CA LYS A 14 -3.45 -11.60 10.80
C LYS A 14 -2.50 -11.13 11.90
N GLU A 15 -2.73 -9.95 12.45
CA GLU A 15 -1.99 -9.45 13.61
C GLU A 15 -2.07 -10.43 14.78
N LEU A 16 -0.95 -10.66 15.45
CA LEU A 16 -0.89 -11.55 16.61
C LEU A 16 -0.60 -10.78 17.91
N ASN A 17 0.41 -9.91 17.89
CA ASN A 17 0.81 -9.13 19.08
C ASN A 17 1.59 -7.87 18.65
N GLU A 18 2.12 -7.11 19.62
CA GLU A 18 2.85 -5.87 19.34
C GLU A 18 4.10 -6.03 18.44
N ARG A 19 4.73 -7.20 18.42
CA ARG A 19 5.90 -7.50 17.58
C ARG A 19 5.52 -8.06 16.21
N LEU A 20 4.34 -8.66 16.10
CA LEU A 20 3.81 -9.33 14.92
C LEU A 20 2.53 -8.62 14.46
N LYS A 21 2.64 -7.32 14.15
CA LYS A 21 1.53 -6.45 13.76
C LYS A 21 1.36 -6.33 12.26
N GLN A 22 2.46 -6.35 11.53
CA GLN A 22 2.40 -5.99 10.11
C GLN A 22 2.03 -7.21 9.27
N VAL A 23 0.76 -7.33 8.96
CA VAL A 23 0.23 -8.39 8.10
C VAL A 23 0.91 -8.32 6.73
N GLY A 24 1.44 -9.46 6.30
CA GLY A 24 2.21 -9.60 5.08
C GLY A 24 3.73 -9.64 5.28
N ASP A 25 4.21 -9.43 6.50
CA ASP A 25 5.63 -9.68 6.83
C ASP A 25 5.97 -11.16 6.67
N VAL A 26 7.19 -11.39 6.22
CA VAL A 26 7.72 -12.74 5.98
C VAL A 26 8.70 -13.11 7.08
N PHE A 27 8.50 -14.28 7.65
CA PHE A 27 9.34 -14.86 8.69
C PHE A 27 9.89 -16.21 8.24
N GLU A 28 10.94 -16.66 8.91
CA GLU A 28 11.48 -18.01 8.75
C GLU A 28 11.27 -18.78 10.05
N ILE A 29 10.87 -20.05 9.95
CA ILE A 29 10.86 -20.95 11.09
C ILE A 29 12.31 -21.33 11.39
N ALA A 30 12.86 -20.75 12.45
CA ALA A 30 14.25 -20.95 12.83
C ALA A 30 14.43 -22.24 13.65
N ASN A 31 13.44 -22.62 14.45
CA ASN A 31 13.44 -23.85 15.24
C ASN A 31 12.01 -24.26 15.61
N ILE A 32 11.86 -25.52 15.99
CA ILE A 32 10.60 -26.09 16.45
C ILE A 32 10.83 -26.61 17.87
N PHE A 33 10.03 -26.13 18.80
CA PHE A 33 9.99 -26.60 20.17
C PHE A 33 8.71 -27.38 20.43
N ASP A 34 8.61 -28.02 21.58
CA ASP A 34 7.38 -28.68 21.98
C ASP A 34 6.24 -27.66 22.07
N GLY A 35 5.30 -27.79 21.15
CA GLY A 35 4.11 -26.92 21.06
C GLY A 35 4.31 -25.52 20.47
N SER A 36 5.50 -25.18 19.95
CA SER A 36 5.75 -23.84 19.40
C SER A 36 6.83 -23.78 18.31
N PHE A 37 6.74 -22.74 17.46
CA PHE A 37 7.75 -22.37 16.48
C PHE A 37 8.55 -21.16 16.97
N LEU A 38 9.88 -21.21 16.85
CA LEU A 38 10.72 -20.02 16.94
C LEU A 38 10.75 -19.35 15.57
N LEU A 39 10.29 -18.11 15.51
CA LEU A 39 10.31 -17.31 14.30
C LEU A 39 11.46 -16.32 14.33
N ARG A 40 12.06 -16.09 13.16
CA ARG A 40 13.01 -15.02 12.92
C ARG A 40 12.55 -14.19 11.71
N ASP A 41 12.91 -12.93 11.72
CA ASP A 41 12.68 -12.07 10.57
C ASP A 41 13.46 -12.57 9.35
N ALA A 42 12.81 -12.75 8.22
CA ALA A 42 13.42 -13.32 7.03
C ALA A 42 14.54 -12.46 6.44
N LYS A 43 14.52 -11.14 6.69
CA LYS A 43 15.47 -10.17 6.17
C LYS A 43 16.65 -9.94 7.12
N THR A 44 16.35 -9.62 8.38
CA THR A 44 17.38 -9.27 9.38
C THR A 44 17.99 -10.50 10.03
N LYS A 45 17.34 -11.66 9.91
CA LYS A 45 17.70 -12.92 10.58
C LYS A 45 17.63 -12.86 12.11
N LEU A 46 17.12 -11.80 12.68
CA LEU A 46 16.94 -11.65 14.11
C LEU A 46 15.74 -12.47 14.61
N ALA A 47 15.91 -13.13 15.74
CA ALA A 47 14.83 -13.86 16.39
C ALA A 47 13.75 -12.86 16.87
N ILE A 48 12.49 -13.15 16.54
CA ILE A 48 11.35 -12.35 16.95
C ILE A 48 10.72 -12.90 18.23
N GLY A 49 10.67 -14.23 18.35
CA GLY A 49 10.11 -14.93 19.50
C GLY A 49 9.46 -16.25 19.11
N THR A 50 8.84 -16.88 20.08
CA THR A 50 8.11 -18.13 19.89
C THR A 50 6.62 -17.86 19.67
N VAL A 51 6.01 -18.66 18.82
CA VAL A 51 4.57 -18.65 18.53
C VAL A 51 4.04 -20.07 18.73
N SER A 52 2.95 -20.21 19.48
CA SER A 52 2.30 -21.51 19.70
C SER A 52 1.83 -22.10 18.36
N PHE A 53 1.71 -23.41 18.29
CA PHE A 53 1.15 -24.06 17.07
C PHE A 53 -0.27 -23.58 16.80
N GLU A 54 -1.08 -23.39 17.82
CA GLU A 54 -2.45 -22.90 17.69
C GLU A 54 -2.51 -21.47 17.09
N ASP A 55 -1.68 -20.55 17.60
CA ASP A 55 -1.60 -19.19 17.06
C ASP A 55 -0.98 -19.18 15.67
N PHE A 56 0.00 -20.06 15.42
CA PHE A 56 0.61 -20.16 14.11
C PHE A 56 -0.42 -20.54 13.05
N GLU A 57 -1.24 -21.55 13.25
CA GLU A 57 -2.29 -21.95 12.32
C GLU A 57 -3.33 -20.85 12.05
N LYS A 58 -3.61 -20.00 13.05
CA LYS A 58 -4.57 -18.90 12.93
C LYS A 58 -4.02 -17.67 12.22
N HIS A 59 -2.72 -17.41 12.34
CA HIS A 59 -2.11 -16.14 11.98
C HIS A 59 -1.09 -16.21 10.85
N PHE A 60 -0.60 -17.39 10.50
CA PHE A 60 0.43 -17.58 9.50
C PHE A 60 -0.01 -18.56 8.40
N VAL A 61 0.63 -18.42 7.24
CA VAL A 61 0.53 -19.36 6.12
C VAL A 61 1.92 -19.57 5.53
N HIS A 62 2.28 -20.81 5.19
CA HIS A 62 3.52 -21.06 4.46
C HIS A 62 3.54 -20.27 3.15
N GLU A 63 4.68 -19.62 2.82
CA GLU A 63 4.79 -18.72 1.66
C GLU A 63 4.43 -19.44 0.35
N GLU A 64 4.82 -20.70 0.19
CA GLU A 64 4.50 -21.52 -0.98
C GLU A 64 2.99 -21.80 -1.16
N ASN A 65 2.24 -21.83 -0.05
CA ASN A 65 0.80 -22.08 -0.01
C ASN A 65 -0.04 -20.82 -0.10
N PHE A 66 0.60 -19.64 -0.02
CA PHE A 66 -0.09 -18.36 -0.07
C PHE A 66 -0.46 -17.98 -1.51
N LYS A 67 -1.64 -18.37 -1.95
CA LYS A 67 -2.14 -18.15 -3.33
C LYS A 67 -3.04 -16.93 -3.48
N GLY A 68 -3.29 -16.21 -2.42
CA GLY A 68 -4.25 -15.10 -2.41
C GLY A 68 -3.63 -13.76 -2.03
N TRP A 69 -4.52 -12.82 -1.78
CA TRP A 69 -4.19 -11.55 -1.17
C TRP A 69 -4.57 -11.60 0.31
N THR A 70 -3.77 -10.95 1.17
CA THR A 70 -4.19 -10.69 2.56
C THR A 70 -5.46 -9.84 2.57
N ASN A 71 -6.17 -9.83 3.69
CA ASN A 71 -7.23 -8.86 3.91
C ASN A 71 -6.64 -7.44 3.84
N TRP A 72 -7.49 -6.47 3.52
CA TRP A 72 -7.10 -5.07 3.55
C TRP A 72 -6.79 -4.63 4.98
N GLN A 73 -5.59 -4.08 5.17
CA GLN A 73 -5.11 -3.55 6.43
C GLN A 73 -5.03 -2.03 6.36
N ARG A 74 -5.44 -1.36 7.43
CA ARG A 74 -5.34 0.10 7.53
C ARG A 74 -3.94 0.50 7.94
N PHE A 75 -3.40 1.57 7.38
CA PHE A 75 -2.18 2.19 7.84
C PHE A 75 -2.24 3.71 7.62
N ASN A 76 -1.51 4.44 8.44
CA ASN A 76 -1.35 5.87 8.25
C ASN A 76 -0.40 6.10 7.09
N GLY A 77 -0.81 6.92 6.12
CA GLY A 77 0.05 7.29 5.00
C GLY A 77 1.37 7.87 5.47
N TYR A 78 2.41 7.76 4.66
CA TYR A 78 3.75 8.27 5.01
C TYR A 78 3.79 9.79 5.21
N ASP A 79 2.81 10.52 4.71
CA ASP A 79 2.63 11.96 4.90
C ASP A 79 1.72 12.31 6.10
N GLY A 80 1.15 11.30 6.76
CA GLY A 80 0.19 11.47 7.85
C GLY A 80 -1.17 12.10 7.46
N GLN A 81 -1.38 12.39 6.18
CA GLN A 81 -2.58 13.08 5.69
C GLN A 81 -3.58 12.13 5.02
N ASN A 82 -3.09 11.05 4.43
CA ASN A 82 -3.92 10.11 3.70
C ASN A 82 -4.29 8.89 4.54
N ASP A 83 -5.59 8.66 4.68
CA ASP A 83 -6.11 7.43 5.26
C ASP A 83 -6.03 6.31 4.21
N CYS A 84 -5.23 5.31 4.50
CA CYS A 84 -4.81 4.31 3.54
C CYS A 84 -5.12 2.89 4.01
N MET A 85 -5.31 2.02 3.03
CA MET A 85 -5.28 0.58 3.25
C MET A 85 -4.32 -0.09 2.29
N TYR A 86 -3.70 -1.16 2.73
CA TYR A 86 -2.86 -2.01 1.89
C TYR A 86 -3.27 -3.48 1.98
N ARG A 87 -2.81 -4.26 1.01
CA ARG A 87 -2.81 -5.72 1.05
C ARG A 87 -1.64 -6.26 0.24
N THR A 88 -1.23 -7.48 0.52
CA THR A 88 -0.13 -8.13 -0.19
C THR A 88 -0.44 -9.58 -0.50
N ASN A 89 0.28 -10.13 -1.46
CA ASN A 89 0.28 -11.57 -1.77
C ASN A 89 1.70 -12.18 -1.70
N GLY A 90 2.62 -11.53 -0.95
CA GLY A 90 4.01 -11.98 -0.82
C GLY A 90 4.93 -11.64 -2.02
N LYS A 91 4.37 -11.12 -3.12
CA LYS A 91 5.12 -10.69 -4.32
C LYS A 91 4.78 -9.28 -4.76
N LYS A 92 3.57 -8.85 -4.44
CA LYS A 92 3.00 -7.57 -4.82
C LYS A 92 2.35 -6.92 -3.62
N VAL A 93 2.35 -5.59 -3.60
CA VAL A 93 1.65 -4.77 -2.62
C VAL A 93 0.66 -3.89 -3.36
N GLN A 94 -0.57 -3.84 -2.91
CA GLN A 94 -1.57 -2.88 -3.36
C GLN A 94 -1.86 -1.90 -2.25
N VAL A 95 -1.93 -0.62 -2.60
CA VAL A 95 -2.35 0.47 -1.72
C VAL A 95 -3.58 1.12 -2.32
N LYS A 96 -4.53 1.50 -1.48
CA LYS A 96 -5.66 2.36 -1.84
C LYS A 96 -5.79 3.52 -0.86
N PHE A 97 -6.07 4.70 -1.39
CA PHE A 97 -6.50 5.87 -0.62
C PHE A 97 -8.02 5.80 -0.46
N LEU A 98 -8.49 6.01 0.77
CA LEU A 98 -9.91 5.94 1.06
C LEU A 98 -10.65 7.19 0.59
N THR A 99 -10.00 8.35 0.67
CA THR A 99 -10.56 9.65 0.29
C THR A 99 -10.78 9.78 -1.21
N ASP A 100 -9.72 9.51 -1.99
CA ASP A 100 -9.73 9.75 -3.44
C ASP A 100 -10.14 8.51 -4.26
N LYS A 101 -10.39 7.37 -3.58
CA LYS A 101 -10.69 6.06 -4.21
C LYS A 101 -9.62 5.59 -5.21
N VAL A 102 -8.40 6.09 -5.07
CA VAL A 102 -7.27 5.74 -5.94
C VAL A 102 -6.61 4.46 -5.45
N ARG A 103 -6.17 3.65 -6.39
CA ARG A 103 -5.42 2.41 -6.12
C ARG A 103 -4.16 2.34 -6.96
N ALA A 104 -3.09 1.85 -6.37
CA ALA A 104 -1.86 1.51 -7.07
C ALA A 104 -1.27 0.19 -6.56
N GLU A 105 -0.41 -0.39 -7.38
CA GLU A 105 0.28 -1.65 -7.11
C GLU A 105 1.79 -1.46 -7.30
N SER A 106 2.56 -2.15 -6.48
CA SER A 106 4.00 -2.34 -6.64
C SER A 106 4.30 -3.84 -6.65
N CYS A 107 5.26 -4.26 -7.45
CA CYS A 107 5.76 -5.64 -7.46
C CYS A 107 7.26 -5.63 -7.22
N CYS A 108 7.78 -6.66 -6.57
CA CYS A 108 9.20 -6.93 -6.52
C CYS A 108 9.74 -7.32 -7.89
N HIS A 109 10.97 -6.90 -8.17
CA HIS A 109 11.71 -7.41 -9.33
C HIS A 109 11.96 -8.91 -9.13
N LYS A 110 11.96 -9.68 -10.22
CA LYS A 110 12.06 -11.15 -10.18
C LYS A 110 13.34 -11.66 -9.47
N GLU A 111 14.38 -10.84 -9.41
CA GLU A 111 15.68 -11.17 -8.84
C GLU A 111 15.85 -10.73 -7.38
N ASN A 112 14.89 -9.99 -6.83
CA ASN A 112 14.99 -9.46 -5.47
C ASN A 112 14.03 -10.19 -4.53
N GLU A 113 14.48 -10.44 -3.30
CA GLU A 113 13.60 -10.90 -2.24
C GLU A 113 12.48 -9.88 -2.00
N PHE A 114 11.28 -10.37 -1.73
CA PHE A 114 10.14 -9.51 -1.42
C PHE A 114 10.41 -8.71 -0.15
N ASN A 115 10.27 -7.40 -0.25
CA ASN A 115 10.37 -6.46 0.86
C ASN A 115 9.06 -5.69 0.97
N LEU A 116 8.25 -6.02 1.98
CA LEU A 116 6.95 -5.42 2.18
C LEU A 116 7.05 -3.89 2.39
N ALA A 117 8.00 -3.42 3.21
CA ALA A 117 8.15 -2.00 3.49
C ALA A 117 8.47 -1.20 2.23
N PHE A 118 9.40 -1.68 1.41
CA PHE A 118 9.73 -1.04 0.13
C PHE A 118 8.56 -1.13 -0.87
N GLY A 119 7.90 -2.28 -0.94
CA GLY A 119 6.71 -2.47 -1.79
C GLY A 119 5.57 -1.54 -1.40
N LEU A 120 5.35 -1.37 -0.09
CA LEU A 120 4.33 -0.49 0.46
C LEU A 120 4.62 0.99 0.14
N GLN A 121 5.85 1.44 0.38
CA GLN A 121 6.29 2.80 0.05
C GLN A 121 6.14 3.09 -1.46
N SER A 122 6.59 2.18 -2.30
CA SER A 122 6.49 2.33 -3.77
C SER A 122 5.03 2.38 -4.25
N ALA A 123 4.17 1.52 -3.72
CA ALA A 123 2.74 1.52 -4.06
C ALA A 123 2.04 2.79 -3.56
N TYR A 124 2.42 3.28 -2.36
CA TYR A 124 1.91 4.54 -1.81
C TYR A 124 2.25 5.74 -2.69
N LEU A 125 3.52 5.89 -3.08
CA LEU A 125 3.96 6.99 -3.95
C LEU A 125 3.24 6.96 -5.32
N ARG A 126 3.00 5.77 -5.87
CA ARG A 126 2.20 5.62 -7.09
C ARG A 126 0.74 6.03 -6.89
N CYS A 127 0.13 5.72 -5.72
CA CYS A 127 -1.19 6.20 -5.36
C CYS A 127 -1.22 7.72 -5.27
N LEU A 128 -0.24 8.31 -4.60
CA LEU A 128 -0.13 9.77 -4.42
C LEU A 128 -0.04 10.48 -5.78
N ASN A 129 0.82 10.01 -6.68
CA ASN A 129 0.94 10.59 -8.02
C ASN A 129 -0.38 10.52 -8.79
N LYS A 130 -1.09 9.39 -8.75
CA LYS A 130 -2.41 9.27 -9.38
C LYS A 130 -3.44 10.23 -8.78
N ALA A 131 -3.46 10.40 -7.47
CA ALA A 131 -4.36 11.35 -6.79
C ALA A 131 -4.05 12.79 -7.20
N LEU A 132 -2.77 13.15 -7.30
CA LEU A 132 -2.34 14.47 -7.75
C LEU A 132 -2.69 14.72 -9.23
N GLU A 133 -2.55 13.72 -10.11
CA GLU A 133 -2.97 13.84 -11.51
C GLU A 133 -4.49 14.07 -11.65
N ILE A 134 -5.29 13.39 -10.83
CA ILE A 134 -6.75 13.60 -10.81
C ILE A 134 -7.08 15.02 -10.32
N LYS A 135 -6.41 15.47 -9.25
CA LYS A 135 -6.57 16.86 -8.76
C LYS A 135 -6.19 17.88 -9.82
N LYS A 136 -5.05 17.68 -10.48
CA LYS A 136 -4.59 18.57 -11.56
C LYS A 136 -5.64 18.69 -12.66
N LYS A 137 -6.18 17.57 -13.14
CA LYS A 137 -7.23 17.60 -14.17
C LYS A 137 -8.48 18.36 -13.74
N LYS A 138 -8.93 18.18 -12.49
CA LYS A 138 -10.07 18.92 -11.96
C LYS A 138 -9.81 20.44 -11.92
N CYS A 139 -8.62 20.85 -11.46
CA CYS A 139 -8.25 22.27 -11.47
C CYS A 139 -8.19 22.86 -12.90
N GLU A 140 -7.67 22.10 -13.86
CA GLU A 140 -7.67 22.51 -15.27
C GLU A 140 -9.08 22.67 -15.87
N GLU A 141 -10.02 21.77 -15.48
CA GLU A 141 -11.42 21.87 -15.88
C GLU A 141 -12.13 23.07 -15.24
N GLU A 142 -11.86 23.34 -13.96
CA GLU A 142 -12.39 24.51 -13.25
C GLU A 142 -11.82 25.81 -13.85
N LEU A 143 -10.54 25.84 -14.16
CA LEU A 143 -9.92 27.00 -14.81
C LEU A 143 -10.57 27.32 -16.15
N LYS A 144 -10.80 26.32 -17.00
CA LYS A 144 -11.51 26.49 -18.27
C LYS A 144 -12.92 27.05 -18.08
N LYS A 145 -13.65 26.62 -17.06
CA LYS A 145 -14.98 27.17 -16.78
C LYS A 145 -14.92 28.65 -16.42
N ILE A 146 -13.98 29.02 -15.55
CA ILE A 146 -13.77 30.42 -15.18
C ILE A 146 -13.38 31.28 -16.39
N GLU A 147 -12.50 30.79 -17.25
CA GLU A 147 -12.10 31.46 -18.49
C GLU A 147 -13.31 31.72 -19.42
N MET A 148 -14.20 30.72 -19.55
CA MET A 148 -15.45 30.89 -20.32
C MET A 148 -16.38 31.92 -19.71
N GLU A 149 -16.54 31.93 -18.38
CA GLU A 149 -17.35 32.92 -17.67
C GLU A 149 -16.82 34.35 -17.86
N ILE A 150 -15.49 34.51 -17.85
CA ILE A 150 -14.84 35.82 -18.12
C ILE A 150 -15.18 36.28 -19.54
N ILE A 151 -15.04 35.42 -20.54
CA ILE A 151 -15.33 35.74 -21.94
C ILE A 151 -16.81 36.15 -22.11
N ASP A 152 -17.72 35.45 -21.47
CA ASP A 152 -19.16 35.75 -21.55
C ASP A 152 -19.47 37.09 -20.84
N ASN A 153 -18.85 37.37 -19.71
CA ASN A 153 -19.00 38.66 -19.03
C ASN A 153 -18.43 39.82 -19.88
N GLU A 154 -17.27 39.66 -20.51
CA GLU A 154 -16.72 40.63 -21.43
C GLU A 154 -17.67 40.92 -22.60
N ARG A 155 -18.29 39.93 -23.17
CA ARG A 155 -19.30 40.08 -24.25
C ARG A 155 -20.51 40.88 -23.77
N ILE A 156 -20.98 40.65 -22.53
CA ILE A 156 -22.09 41.37 -21.93
C ILE A 156 -21.73 42.82 -21.74
N ILE A 157 -20.56 43.12 -21.14
CA ILE A 157 -20.03 44.43 -20.93
C ILE A 157 -19.95 45.20 -22.25
N GLN A 158 -19.39 44.59 -23.30
CA GLN A 158 -19.26 45.21 -24.61
C GLN A 158 -20.62 45.56 -25.22
N LYS A 159 -21.64 44.68 -25.08
CA LYS A 159 -23.02 44.98 -25.52
C LYS A 159 -23.60 46.17 -24.76
N MET A 160 -23.36 46.25 -23.45
CA MET A 160 -23.88 47.35 -22.63
C MET A 160 -23.21 48.66 -23.04
N ILE A 161 -21.89 48.71 -23.25
CA ILE A 161 -21.16 49.88 -23.73
C ILE A 161 -21.75 50.36 -25.08
N ASN A 162 -21.95 49.46 -26.02
CA ASN A 162 -22.43 49.78 -27.35
C ASN A 162 -23.93 50.21 -27.37
N SER A 163 -24.67 50.01 -26.28
CA SER A 163 -26.07 50.41 -26.14
C SER A 163 -26.27 51.76 -25.45
N LEU A 164 -25.19 52.40 -24.97
CA LEU A 164 -25.26 53.71 -24.37
C LEU A 164 -25.51 54.80 -25.45
N PRO A 165 -26.50 55.68 -25.26
CA PRO A 165 -26.72 56.77 -26.21
C PRO A 165 -25.52 57.74 -26.16
N VAL A 166 -25.04 58.15 -27.33
CA VAL A 166 -24.02 59.17 -27.51
C VAL A 166 -24.63 60.54 -27.29
#